data_5565f54b8ce6474ff243293532216c91
#
_entry.id   5565f54b8ce6474ff243293532216c91
#
_cell.length_a   1.000
_cell.length_b   1.000
_cell.length_c   1.000
_cell.angle_alpha   90.00
_cell.angle_beta   90.00
_cell.angle_gamma   90.00
#
_symmetry.space_group_name_H-M   'P 1'
#
loop_
_entity.id
_entity.type
_entity.pdbx_description
1 polymer ?
#
loop_
_entity_poly.entity_id
_entity_poly.type
_entity_poly.pdbx_seq_one_letter_code
_entity_poly.pdbx_strand_id
1 'polypeptide(L)'
;MKLPVRTPQAMLLGNGLIAHVRTVQEFRKKQGKLPQRPYLTYTQLVEQTGAKLALVGIGNFLGEVMVAIHAPEVPDAMQGITLFVTPKDGQIDFSKGAEEWYGITHKNAPQFRKAVLDFDWSDVAFTV
;
A
#
# COMPACT_ATOMS: atom_id res chain seq x y z
N MET A 1 3.01 -13.38 8.86
CA MET A 1 1.60 -13.41 8.42
C MET A 1 1.53 -13.43 6.91
N LYS A 2 0.76 -14.33 6.34
CA LYS A 2 0.56 -14.43 4.90
C LYS A 2 -0.84 -13.93 4.55
N LEU A 3 -0.92 -13.00 3.60
CA LEU A 3 -2.17 -12.37 3.18
C LEU A 3 -2.52 -12.87 1.77
N PRO A 4 -3.58 -13.69 1.63
CA PRO A 4 -3.92 -14.27 0.33
C PRO A 4 -4.56 -13.24 -0.60
N VAL A 5 -4.11 -13.23 -1.84
CA VAL A 5 -4.70 -12.47 -2.94
C VAL A 5 -4.99 -13.41 -4.11
N ARG A 6 -5.74 -12.94 -5.11
CA ARG A 6 -6.21 -13.78 -6.20
C ARG A 6 -5.21 -13.95 -7.34
N THR A 7 -4.41 -12.92 -7.60
CA THR A 7 -3.55 -12.88 -8.79
C THR A 7 -2.10 -12.67 -8.41
N PRO A 8 -1.15 -13.20 -9.25
CA PRO A 8 0.27 -12.90 -9.08
C PRO A 8 0.58 -11.40 -9.14
N GLN A 9 -0.15 -10.64 -9.96
CA GLN A 9 0.02 -9.20 -10.06
C GLN A 9 -0.30 -8.50 -8.74
N ALA A 10 -1.42 -8.84 -8.10
CA ALA A 10 -1.76 -8.28 -6.79
C ALA A 10 -0.71 -8.65 -5.73
N MET A 11 -0.21 -9.89 -5.76
CA MET A 11 0.86 -10.32 -4.86
C MET A 11 2.12 -9.47 -5.04
N LEU A 12 2.55 -9.27 -6.28
CA LEU A 12 3.75 -8.47 -6.57
C LEU A 12 3.57 -7.02 -6.12
N LEU A 13 2.41 -6.42 -6.42
CA LEU A 13 2.14 -5.04 -6.02
C LEU A 13 2.08 -4.89 -4.50
N GLY A 14 1.39 -5.80 -3.82
CA GLY A 14 1.28 -5.77 -2.36
C GLY A 14 2.64 -5.91 -1.68
N ASN A 15 3.44 -6.87 -2.12
CA ASN A 15 4.79 -7.07 -1.58
C ASN A 15 5.73 -5.91 -1.92
N GLY A 16 5.54 -5.29 -3.09
CA GLY A 16 6.28 -4.07 -3.46
C GLY A 16 5.94 -2.90 -2.55
N LEU A 17 4.68 -2.75 -2.17
CA LEU A 17 4.27 -1.73 -1.20
C LEU A 17 4.87 -1.99 0.19
N ILE A 18 4.89 -3.24 0.65
CA ILE A 18 5.56 -3.59 1.91
C ILE A 18 7.04 -3.23 1.86
N ALA A 19 7.72 -3.60 0.79
CA ALA A 19 9.15 -3.29 0.63
C ALA A 19 9.39 -1.79 0.65
N HIS A 20 8.54 -1.02 -0.03
CA HIS A 20 8.64 0.45 -0.04
C HIS A 20 8.41 1.04 1.35
N VAL A 21 7.37 0.60 2.05
CA VAL A 21 7.08 1.06 3.41
C VAL A 21 8.28 0.78 4.34
N ARG A 22 8.87 -0.41 4.24
CA ARG A 22 10.05 -0.75 5.04
C ARG A 22 11.24 0.16 4.72
N THR A 23 11.43 0.53 3.45
CA THR A 23 12.45 1.50 3.05
C THR A 23 12.20 2.86 3.69
N VAL A 24 10.95 3.32 3.69
CA VAL A 24 10.56 4.59 4.33
C VAL A 24 10.79 4.53 5.85
N GLN A 25 10.42 3.43 6.47
CA GLN A 25 10.64 3.22 7.91
C GLN A 25 12.14 3.28 8.27
N GLU A 26 12.99 2.64 7.47
CA GLU A 26 14.43 2.66 7.67
C GLU A 26 15.02 4.06 7.49
N PHE A 27 14.55 4.81 6.49
CA PHE A 27 14.94 6.20 6.31
C PHE A 27 14.57 7.05 7.52
N ARG A 28 13.32 6.92 8.01
CA ARG A 28 12.85 7.64 9.19
C ARG A 28 13.70 7.32 10.42
N LYS A 29 14.06 6.06 10.60
CA LYS A 29 14.90 5.62 11.72
C LYS A 29 16.28 6.25 11.68
N LYS A 30 16.89 6.34 10.49
CA LYS A 30 18.24 6.90 10.32
C LYS A 30 18.27 8.42 10.36
N GLN A 31 17.27 9.07 9.78
CA GLN A 31 17.25 10.52 9.57
C GLN A 31 16.40 11.28 10.60
N GLY A 32 15.60 10.57 11.39
CA GLY A 32 14.69 11.20 12.36
C GLY A 32 13.49 11.91 11.73
N LYS A 33 13.28 11.74 10.43
CA LYS A 33 12.19 12.35 9.68
C LYS A 33 11.84 11.49 8.47
N LEU A 34 10.65 11.71 7.90
CA LEU A 34 10.25 11.05 6.66
C LEU A 34 10.99 11.61 5.45
N PRO A 35 11.20 10.82 4.38
CA PRO A 35 11.68 11.35 3.13
C PRO A 35 10.70 12.38 2.56
N GLN A 36 11.19 13.27 1.71
CA GLN A 36 10.39 14.33 1.11
C GLN A 36 9.19 13.78 0.32
N ARG A 37 9.38 12.64 -0.36
CA ARG A 37 8.33 11.94 -1.11
C ARG A 37 8.26 10.49 -0.64
N PRO A 38 7.48 10.21 0.42
CA PRO A 38 7.38 8.84 0.96
C PRO A 38 6.52 7.90 0.12
N TYR A 39 5.99 8.37 -1.02
CA TYR A 39 5.06 7.61 -1.85
C TYR A 39 5.70 7.19 -3.17
N LEU A 40 5.27 6.03 -3.69
CA LEU A 40 5.56 5.63 -5.06
C LEU A 40 4.44 6.11 -5.99
N THR A 41 4.78 6.42 -7.23
CA THR A 41 3.77 6.51 -8.28
C THR A 41 3.36 5.11 -8.73
N TYR A 42 2.23 4.98 -9.41
CA TYR A 42 1.80 3.70 -9.98
C TYR A 42 2.87 3.14 -10.95
N THR A 43 3.44 3.99 -11.78
CA THR A 43 4.52 3.58 -12.70
C THR A 43 5.73 3.04 -11.94
N GLN A 44 6.17 3.72 -10.89
CA GLN A 44 7.30 3.28 -10.08
C GLN A 44 7.02 1.93 -9.41
N LEU A 45 5.81 1.74 -8.87
CA LEU A 45 5.45 0.48 -8.23
C LEU A 45 5.48 -0.68 -9.25
N VAL A 46 4.91 -0.48 -10.44
CA VAL A 46 4.92 -1.49 -11.49
C VAL A 46 6.33 -1.82 -11.92
N GLU A 47 7.17 -0.81 -12.16
CA GLU A 47 8.56 -1.00 -12.56
C GLU A 47 9.39 -1.74 -11.49
N GLN A 48 9.25 -1.35 -10.23
CA GLN A 48 10.01 -1.96 -9.14
C GLN A 48 9.62 -3.42 -8.88
N THR A 49 8.37 -3.76 -9.12
CA THR A 49 7.86 -5.11 -8.82
C THR A 49 7.97 -6.06 -10.01
N GLY A 50 8.18 -5.54 -11.22
CA GLY A 50 8.16 -6.34 -12.43
C GLY A 50 6.77 -6.88 -12.79
N ALA A 51 5.72 -6.33 -12.19
CA ALA A 51 4.35 -6.76 -12.49
C ALA A 51 3.99 -6.46 -13.94
N LYS A 52 3.47 -7.47 -14.64
CA LYS A 52 3.06 -7.35 -16.05
C LYS A 52 1.59 -6.97 -16.10
N LEU A 53 1.30 -5.67 -16.13
CA LEU A 53 -0.06 -5.16 -16.22
C LEU A 53 -0.07 -3.78 -16.87
N ALA A 54 -1.23 -3.41 -17.41
CA ALA A 54 -1.46 -2.05 -17.89
C ALA A 54 -1.80 -1.14 -16.69
N LEU A 55 -1.28 0.10 -16.70
CA LEU A 55 -1.54 1.04 -15.60
C LEU A 55 -3.04 1.31 -15.40
N VAL A 56 -3.81 1.29 -16.45
CA VAL A 56 -5.27 1.49 -16.39
C VAL A 56 -5.98 0.40 -15.57
N GLY A 57 -5.38 -0.78 -15.46
CA GLY A 57 -5.93 -1.90 -14.69
C GLY A 57 -5.41 -2.03 -13.27
N ILE A 58 -4.49 -1.17 -12.86
CA ILE A 58 -3.81 -1.31 -11.55
C ILE A 58 -4.80 -1.25 -10.38
N GLY A 59 -5.87 -0.47 -10.51
CA GLY A 59 -6.87 -0.34 -9.46
C GLY A 59 -7.55 -1.66 -9.09
N ASN A 60 -7.75 -2.56 -10.05
CA ASN A 60 -8.32 -3.87 -9.78
C ASN A 60 -7.41 -4.73 -8.92
N PHE A 61 -6.10 -4.69 -9.19
CA PHE A 61 -5.11 -5.46 -8.43
C PHE A 61 -4.89 -4.87 -7.04
N LEU A 62 -4.85 -3.54 -6.93
CA LEU A 62 -4.79 -2.88 -5.62
C LEU A 62 -6.06 -3.14 -4.81
N GLY A 63 -7.21 -3.29 -5.47
CA GLY A 63 -8.45 -3.72 -4.84
C GLY A 63 -8.34 -5.08 -4.18
N GLU A 64 -7.66 -6.04 -4.80
CA GLU A 64 -7.39 -7.35 -4.19
C GLU A 64 -6.54 -7.20 -2.91
N VAL A 65 -5.54 -6.33 -2.94
CA VAL A 65 -4.71 -6.01 -1.77
C VAL A 65 -5.60 -5.44 -0.65
N MET A 66 -6.49 -4.50 -0.99
CA MET A 66 -7.41 -3.89 -0.02
C MET A 66 -8.32 -4.93 0.64
N VAL A 67 -8.87 -5.85 -0.13
CA VAL A 67 -9.70 -6.93 0.42
C VAL A 67 -8.90 -7.78 1.40
N ALA A 68 -7.66 -8.14 1.05
CA ALA A 68 -6.82 -8.99 1.90
C ALA A 68 -6.50 -8.32 3.23
N ILE A 69 -6.17 -7.02 3.23
CA ILE A 69 -5.78 -6.32 4.46
C ILE A 69 -6.97 -5.92 5.35
N HIS A 70 -8.20 -6.04 4.85
CA HIS A 70 -9.41 -5.76 5.63
C HIS A 70 -10.08 -7.02 6.17
N ALA A 71 -9.46 -8.18 6.03
CA ALA A 71 -9.97 -9.40 6.65
C ALA A 71 -10.00 -9.25 8.18
N PRO A 72 -10.99 -9.85 8.88
CA PRO A 72 -11.18 -9.62 10.32
C PRO A 72 -9.97 -9.97 11.19
N GLU A 73 -9.17 -10.95 10.78
CA GLU A 73 -7.97 -11.39 11.52
C GLU A 73 -6.73 -10.52 11.27
N VAL A 74 -6.81 -9.58 10.34
CA VAL A 74 -5.67 -8.73 9.96
C VAL A 74 -5.64 -7.48 10.84
N PRO A 75 -4.47 -7.09 11.39
CA PRO A 75 -4.36 -5.88 12.21
C PRO A 75 -4.80 -4.63 11.45
N ASP A 76 -5.55 -3.76 12.11
CA ASP A 76 -6.06 -2.52 11.52
C ASP A 76 -4.94 -1.59 11.02
N ALA A 77 -3.75 -1.69 11.62
CA ALA A 77 -2.60 -0.88 11.23
C ALA A 77 -2.18 -1.08 9.78
N MET A 78 -2.54 -2.21 9.15
CA MET A 78 -2.20 -2.50 7.75
C MET A 78 -3.12 -1.79 6.75
N GLN A 79 -4.27 -1.29 7.16
CA GLN A 79 -5.35 -0.84 6.27
C GLN A 79 -4.95 0.31 5.34
N GLY A 80 -3.96 1.10 5.71
CA GLY A 80 -3.52 2.25 4.93
C GLY A 80 -2.40 1.98 3.94
N ILE A 81 -1.99 0.73 3.71
CA ILE A 81 -0.80 0.46 2.90
C ILE A 81 -0.93 0.95 1.45
N THR A 82 -2.11 0.89 0.86
CA THR A 82 -2.33 1.38 -0.50
C THR A 82 -2.23 2.90 -0.64
N LEU A 83 -2.21 3.63 0.49
CA LEU A 83 -1.98 5.07 0.49
C LEU A 83 -0.53 5.45 0.19
N PHE A 84 0.37 4.48 0.09
CA PHE A 84 1.78 4.70 -0.26
C PHE A 84 2.05 4.58 -1.76
N VAL A 85 1.02 4.38 -2.57
CA VAL A 85 1.10 4.50 -4.02
C VAL A 85 0.07 5.53 -4.48
N THR A 86 0.51 6.44 -5.37
CA THR A 86 -0.31 7.57 -5.81
C THR A 86 -0.26 7.71 -7.33
N PRO A 87 -1.21 8.43 -7.94
CA PRO A 87 -1.08 8.83 -9.33
C PRO A 87 0.19 9.65 -9.58
N LYS A 88 0.48 9.92 -10.84
CA LYS A 88 1.70 10.58 -11.32
C LYS A 88 2.04 11.89 -10.60
N ASP A 89 1.04 12.64 -10.15
CA ASP A 89 1.21 13.95 -9.51
C ASP A 89 1.46 13.87 -7.99
N GLY A 90 1.47 12.65 -7.43
CA GLY A 90 1.65 12.44 -5.99
C GLY A 90 0.44 12.78 -5.14
N GLN A 91 -0.67 13.18 -5.75
CA GLN A 91 -1.92 13.40 -5.00
C GLN A 91 -2.56 12.06 -4.67
N ILE A 92 -3.14 11.99 -3.48
CA ILE A 92 -3.86 10.80 -3.07
C ILE A 92 -5.18 10.76 -3.86
N ASP A 93 -5.33 9.71 -4.64
CA ASP A 93 -6.56 9.45 -5.35
C ASP A 93 -7.36 8.39 -4.58
N PHE A 94 -8.50 8.80 -4.05
CA PHE A 94 -9.42 7.86 -3.43
C PHE A 94 -10.48 7.47 -4.45
N SER A 95 -10.48 6.21 -4.83
CA SER A 95 -11.64 5.66 -5.51
C SER A 95 -12.85 5.77 -4.56
N LYS A 96 -14.05 5.90 -5.13
CA LYS A 96 -15.28 5.83 -4.34
C LYS A 96 -15.31 4.59 -3.44
N GLY A 97 -14.71 3.49 -3.90
CA GLY A 97 -14.64 2.25 -3.14
C GLY A 97 -13.87 2.39 -1.84
N ALA A 98 -12.76 3.14 -1.82
CA ALA A 98 -11.98 3.32 -0.59
C ALA A 98 -12.82 4.02 0.49
N GLU A 99 -13.58 5.04 0.12
CA GLU A 99 -14.45 5.77 1.05
C GLU A 99 -15.67 4.94 1.46
N GLU A 100 -16.41 4.39 0.49
CA GLU A 100 -17.65 3.68 0.74
C GLU A 100 -17.46 2.34 1.47
N TRP A 101 -16.42 1.59 1.10
CA TRP A 101 -16.20 0.23 1.62
C TRP A 101 -15.28 0.18 2.82
N TYR A 102 -14.33 1.11 2.92
CA TYR A 102 -13.26 1.04 3.93
C TYR A 102 -13.16 2.28 4.81
N GLY A 103 -13.97 3.30 4.54
CA GLY A 103 -14.01 4.51 5.36
C GLY A 103 -12.74 5.37 5.30
N ILE A 104 -11.91 5.20 4.26
CA ILE A 104 -10.70 5.99 4.08
C ILE A 104 -11.02 7.28 3.35
N THR A 105 -10.76 8.41 3.98
CA THR A 105 -11.04 9.74 3.44
C THR A 105 -9.79 10.61 3.47
N HIS A 106 -9.80 11.75 2.79
CA HIS A 106 -8.69 12.71 2.88
C HIS A 106 -8.45 13.18 4.31
N LYS A 107 -9.51 13.27 5.11
CA LYS A 107 -9.42 13.72 6.49
C LYS A 107 -8.68 12.73 7.39
N ASN A 108 -8.93 11.42 7.23
CA ASN A 108 -8.34 10.39 8.10
C ASN A 108 -7.14 9.67 7.48
N ALA A 109 -6.81 9.92 6.22
CA ALA A 109 -5.68 9.30 5.54
C ALA A 109 -4.35 9.46 6.30
N PRO A 110 -4.02 10.63 6.88
CA PRO A 110 -2.79 10.77 7.68
C PRO A 110 -2.69 9.79 8.84
N GLN A 111 -3.81 9.49 9.50
CA GLN A 111 -3.86 8.52 10.61
C GLN A 111 -3.59 7.09 10.11
N PHE A 112 -4.18 6.72 8.97
CA PHE A 112 -3.92 5.41 8.34
C PHE A 112 -2.45 5.26 7.94
N ARG A 113 -1.86 6.30 7.36
CA ARG A 113 -0.43 6.28 6.99
C ARG A 113 0.48 6.16 8.21
N LYS A 114 0.18 6.89 9.27
CA LYS A 114 0.95 6.82 10.51
C LYS A 114 0.92 5.40 11.07
N ALA A 115 -0.24 4.76 11.11
CA ALA A 115 -0.37 3.40 11.60
C ALA A 115 0.47 2.41 10.76
N VAL A 116 0.49 2.56 9.44
CA VAL A 116 1.31 1.74 8.54
C VAL A 116 2.79 1.93 8.86
N LEU A 117 3.24 3.17 9.05
CA LEU A 117 4.64 3.49 9.33
C LEU A 117 5.10 3.05 10.72
N ASP A 118 4.19 2.87 11.65
CA ASP A 118 4.49 2.42 13.01
C ASP A 118 4.36 0.90 13.17
N PHE A 119 3.91 0.20 12.14
CA PHE A 119 3.68 -1.25 12.16
C PHE A 119 4.94 -2.02 11.75
N ASP A 120 5.15 -3.18 12.37
CA ASP A 120 6.26 -4.09 12.01
C ASP A 120 5.85 -5.00 10.84
N TRP A 121 6.40 -4.75 9.67
CA TRP A 121 6.10 -5.47 8.43
C TRP A 121 7.03 -6.65 8.16
N SER A 122 7.95 -6.98 9.08
CA SER A 122 9.01 -7.98 8.83
C SER A 122 8.47 -9.37 8.50
N ASP A 123 7.34 -9.76 9.07
CA ASP A 123 6.76 -11.09 8.89
C ASP A 123 5.52 -11.10 7.99
N VAL A 124 5.30 -10.04 7.24
CA VAL A 124 4.11 -9.89 6.40
C VAL A 124 4.46 -10.08 4.93
N ALA A 125 3.67 -10.88 4.23
CA ALA A 125 3.79 -11.05 2.79
C ALA A 125 2.41 -11.36 2.18
N PHE A 126 2.19 -10.87 0.97
CA PHE A 126 1.05 -11.28 0.15
C PHE A 126 1.41 -12.56 -0.60
N THR A 127 0.45 -13.47 -0.70
CA THR A 127 0.63 -14.75 -1.40
C THR A 127 -0.56 -15.03 -2.31
N VAL A 128 -0.33 -15.81 -3.36
CA VAL A 128 -1.41 -16.27 -4.24
C VAL A 128 -2.04 -17.54 -3.67
#